data_733705a2ba96d4670a516dbd1f0b36ba
#
_entry.id   733705a2ba96d4670a516dbd1f0b36ba
#
_cell.length_a   1.000
_cell.length_b   1.000
_cell.length_c   1.000
_cell.angle_alpha   90.00
_cell.angle_beta   90.00
_cell.angle_gamma   90.00
#
_symmetry.space_group_name_H-M   'P 1'
#
loop_
_entity.id
_entity.type
_entity.pdbx_description
1 polymer ?
#
loop_
_entity_poly.entity_id
_entity_poly.type
_entity_poly.pdbx_seq_one_letter_code
_entity_poly.pdbx_strand_id
1 'polypeptide(L)'
;MKNSIKLLTLLFLIISFISCKTGPGKKSTQEREYTPIDKKIFEEIKAMDKVFFDAYNNCDLEKQALIYSDNIEFFHDKGGLMTSKKEIIEGTKRNICGKVTRELIDGSLEVYPINNYGAVQIGYHKFYNNQEPNTESIPSKFITMWHNDNGDWKMAKVISLH
;
A
#
# COMPACT_ATOMS: atom_id res chain seq x y z
N MET A 1 47.61 2.57 84.64
CA MET A 1 46.67 3.43 84.05
C MET A 1 46.74 3.13 82.55
N LYS A 2 45.87 2.29 82.04
CA LYS A 2 45.91 1.78 80.66
C LYS A 2 44.55 2.06 80.00
N ASN A 3 44.55 2.94 79.02
CA ASN A 3 43.38 3.26 78.20
C ASN A 3 43.26 2.22 77.10
N SER A 4 42.21 1.42 77.20
CA SER A 4 41.79 0.52 76.08
C SER A 4 40.93 1.24 75.12
N ILE A 5 41.43 1.48 73.93
CA ILE A 5 40.68 2.04 72.81
C ILE A 5 39.96 0.85 72.09
N LYS A 6 38.66 0.77 72.24
CA LYS A 6 37.85 -0.21 71.50
C LYS A 6 37.69 0.31 70.03
N LEU A 7 38.31 -0.40 69.08
CA LEU A 7 38.14 -0.21 67.66
C LEU A 7 36.81 -0.76 67.23
N LEU A 8 35.86 0.11 66.98
CA LEU A 8 34.57 -0.22 66.45
C LEU A 8 34.66 -0.33 64.90
N THR A 9 34.72 -1.54 64.38
CA THR A 9 34.71 -1.81 62.95
C THR A 9 33.29 -1.62 62.41
N LEU A 10 33.06 -0.50 61.76
CA LEU A 10 31.84 -0.19 61.05
C LEU A 10 31.83 -0.90 59.69
N LEU A 11 31.09 -2.00 59.59
CA LEU A 11 30.91 -2.77 58.39
C LEU A 11 29.89 -2.03 57.49
N PHE A 12 30.39 -1.29 56.49
CA PHE A 12 29.53 -0.66 55.47
C PHE A 12 29.03 -1.73 54.50
N LEU A 13 27.79 -2.14 54.61
CA LEU A 13 27.07 -2.96 53.63
C LEU A 13 26.73 -2.06 52.44
N ILE A 14 27.52 -2.14 51.37
CA ILE A 14 27.20 -1.48 50.09
C ILE A 14 26.13 -2.35 49.42
N ILE A 15 24.87 -1.97 49.57
CA ILE A 15 23.77 -2.54 48.81
C ILE A 15 23.82 -1.92 47.41
N SER A 16 24.41 -2.63 46.46
CA SER A 16 24.38 -2.25 45.03
C SER A 16 22.96 -2.45 44.51
N PHE A 17 22.20 -1.38 44.40
CA PHE A 17 20.93 -1.38 43.66
C PHE A 17 21.24 -1.53 42.16
N ILE A 18 21.18 -2.75 41.66
CA ILE A 18 21.11 -3.02 40.21
C ILE A 18 19.75 -2.54 39.75
N SER A 19 19.68 -1.27 39.35
CA SER A 19 18.51 -0.72 38.68
C SER A 19 18.45 -1.29 37.26
N CYS A 20 17.73 -2.41 37.08
CA CYS A 20 17.30 -2.84 35.76
C CYS A 20 16.37 -1.76 35.16
N LYS A 21 16.92 -0.83 34.40
CA LYS A 21 16.12 0.00 33.51
C LYS A 21 15.57 -0.87 32.39
N THR A 22 14.40 -1.47 32.62
CA THR A 22 13.55 -1.97 31.52
C THR A 22 13.03 -0.75 30.76
N GLY A 23 13.83 -0.25 29.83
CA GLY A 23 13.33 0.69 28.83
C GLY A 23 12.18 0.03 28.07
N PRO A 24 11.16 0.80 27.64
CA PRO A 24 10.11 0.24 26.80
C PRO A 24 10.77 -0.37 25.57
N GLY A 25 10.73 -1.70 25.47
CA GLY A 25 11.24 -2.42 24.32
C GLY A 25 10.57 -1.85 23.07
N LYS A 26 11.31 -1.14 22.23
CA LYS A 26 10.88 -0.90 20.86
C LYS A 26 10.62 -2.28 20.28
N LYS A 27 9.35 -2.69 20.17
CA LYS A 27 8.97 -3.73 19.23
C LYS A 27 9.43 -3.23 17.88
N SER A 28 10.57 -3.71 17.39
CA SER A 28 10.90 -3.59 15.99
C SER A 28 9.83 -4.43 15.29
N THR A 29 8.80 -3.79 14.81
CA THR A 29 7.98 -4.34 13.74
C THR A 29 8.98 -4.49 12.59
N GLN A 30 9.53 -5.68 12.45
CA GLN A 30 10.33 -6.02 11.29
C GLN A 30 9.36 -5.91 10.12
N GLU A 31 9.42 -4.78 9.43
CA GLU A 31 8.65 -4.56 8.22
C GLU A 31 9.06 -5.68 7.28
N ARG A 32 8.11 -6.56 6.99
CA ARG A 32 8.38 -7.76 6.20
C ARG A 32 8.60 -7.31 4.77
N GLU A 33 9.83 -7.37 4.30
CA GLU A 33 10.17 -7.07 2.91
C GLU A 33 9.39 -8.02 1.99
N TYR A 34 8.65 -7.45 1.05
CA TYR A 34 7.86 -8.22 0.10
C TYR A 34 8.77 -8.87 -0.94
N THR A 35 8.55 -10.16 -1.17
CA THR A 35 9.17 -10.91 -2.27
C THR A 35 8.07 -11.62 -3.05
N PRO A 36 8.01 -11.48 -4.39
CA PRO A 36 6.98 -12.13 -5.20
C PRO A 36 6.99 -13.66 -5.03
N ILE A 37 5.83 -14.23 -4.70
CA ILE A 37 5.62 -15.68 -4.63
C ILE A 37 5.71 -16.29 -6.04
N ASP A 38 5.15 -15.60 -7.04
CA ASP A 38 5.24 -15.94 -8.45
C ASP A 38 5.75 -14.72 -9.23
N LYS A 39 7.01 -14.81 -9.68
CA LYS A 39 7.65 -13.71 -10.40
C LYS A 39 6.99 -13.44 -11.76
N LYS A 40 6.49 -14.47 -12.44
CA LYS A 40 5.83 -14.31 -13.74
C LYS A 40 4.53 -13.52 -13.58
N ILE A 41 3.67 -13.95 -12.67
CA ILE A 41 2.41 -13.24 -12.38
C ILE A 41 2.67 -11.82 -11.89
N PHE A 42 3.71 -11.63 -11.06
CA PHE A 42 4.10 -10.29 -10.62
C PHE A 42 4.40 -9.35 -11.79
N GLU A 43 5.24 -9.79 -12.73
CA GLU A 43 5.62 -8.96 -13.89
C GLU A 43 4.42 -8.73 -14.84
N GLU A 44 3.55 -9.73 -15.03
CA GLU A 44 2.33 -9.58 -15.82
C GLU A 44 1.39 -8.52 -15.22
N ILE A 45 1.12 -8.59 -13.91
CA ILE A 45 0.25 -7.62 -13.25
C ILE A 45 0.86 -6.22 -13.21
N LYS A 46 2.17 -6.12 -12.98
CA LYS A 46 2.90 -4.85 -13.06
C LYS A 46 2.78 -4.21 -14.46
N ALA A 47 2.89 -5.04 -15.50
CA ALA A 47 2.71 -4.58 -16.86
C ALA A 47 1.26 -4.13 -17.14
N MET A 48 0.27 -4.86 -16.63
CA MET A 48 -1.14 -4.49 -16.76
C MET A 48 -1.49 -3.21 -16.01
N ASP A 49 -0.95 -3.02 -14.79
CA ASP A 49 -1.07 -1.75 -14.05
C ASP A 49 -0.55 -0.58 -14.90
N LYS A 50 0.65 -0.73 -15.48
CA LYS A 50 1.22 0.29 -16.35
C LYS A 50 0.34 0.56 -17.57
N VAL A 51 -0.12 -0.47 -18.26
CA VAL A 51 -0.98 -0.32 -19.45
C VAL A 51 -2.27 0.40 -19.12
N PHE A 52 -2.90 0.04 -18.00
CA PHE A 52 -4.14 0.68 -17.55
C PHE A 52 -3.93 2.15 -17.20
N PHE A 53 -2.89 2.46 -16.42
CA PHE A 53 -2.66 3.84 -15.99
C PHE A 53 -1.99 4.72 -17.04
N ASP A 54 -1.30 4.15 -18.01
CA ASP A 54 -0.93 4.90 -19.22
C ASP A 54 -2.21 5.33 -19.98
N ALA A 55 -3.19 4.43 -20.13
CA ALA A 55 -4.48 4.77 -20.72
C ALA A 55 -5.26 5.82 -19.89
N TYR A 56 -5.24 5.70 -18.57
CA TYR A 56 -5.84 6.65 -17.65
C TYR A 56 -5.21 8.04 -17.77
N ASN A 57 -3.90 8.13 -17.73
CA ASN A 57 -3.15 9.39 -17.79
C ASN A 57 -3.30 10.10 -19.15
N ASN A 58 -3.54 9.35 -20.23
CA ASN A 58 -3.72 9.88 -21.58
C ASN A 58 -5.20 9.95 -22.01
N CYS A 59 -6.13 9.65 -21.10
CA CYS A 59 -7.57 9.66 -21.38
C CYS A 59 -8.01 8.72 -22.51
N ASP A 60 -7.33 7.58 -22.67
CA ASP A 60 -7.75 6.49 -23.54
C ASP A 60 -8.83 5.65 -22.87
N LEU A 61 -10.06 6.13 -22.96
CA LEU A 61 -11.23 5.53 -22.28
C LEU A 61 -11.61 4.18 -22.89
N GLU A 62 -11.36 3.98 -24.19
CA GLU A 62 -11.63 2.70 -24.85
C GLU A 62 -10.73 1.61 -24.30
N LYS A 63 -9.44 1.89 -24.17
CA LYS A 63 -8.48 0.96 -23.61
C LYS A 63 -8.75 0.64 -22.14
N GLN A 64 -9.12 1.64 -21.33
CA GLN A 64 -9.56 1.41 -19.94
C GLN A 64 -10.78 0.49 -19.91
N ALA A 65 -11.79 0.74 -20.75
CA ALA A 65 -13.01 -0.08 -20.82
C ALA A 65 -12.73 -1.53 -21.21
N LEU A 66 -11.73 -1.78 -22.07
CA LEU A 66 -11.30 -3.14 -22.45
C LEU A 66 -10.63 -3.89 -21.30
N ILE A 67 -9.94 -3.18 -20.39
CA ILE A 67 -9.25 -3.79 -19.25
C ILE A 67 -10.20 -4.05 -18.09
N TYR A 68 -11.21 -3.22 -17.88
CA TYR A 68 -12.24 -3.50 -16.88
C TYR A 68 -13.04 -4.76 -17.24
N SER A 69 -13.28 -5.61 -16.25
CA SER A 69 -14.27 -6.69 -16.35
C SER A 69 -15.67 -6.13 -16.58
N ASP A 70 -16.54 -6.89 -17.26
CA ASP A 70 -17.95 -6.51 -17.42
C ASP A 70 -18.68 -6.46 -16.07
N ASN A 71 -18.21 -7.26 -15.10
CA ASN A 71 -18.72 -7.32 -13.74
C ASN A 71 -17.82 -6.60 -12.75
N ILE A 72 -17.23 -5.46 -13.16
CA ILE A 72 -16.36 -4.64 -12.29
C ILE A 72 -17.09 -4.18 -11.03
N GLU A 73 -16.44 -4.27 -9.89
CA GLU A 73 -16.84 -3.63 -8.65
C GLU A 73 -15.74 -2.63 -8.25
N PHE A 74 -16.08 -1.36 -8.26
CA PHE A 74 -15.17 -0.29 -7.88
C PHE A 74 -15.62 0.35 -6.55
N PHE A 75 -14.84 0.11 -5.51
CA PHE A 75 -15.05 0.66 -4.18
C PHE A 75 -14.17 1.91 -4.00
N HIS A 76 -14.77 3.05 -3.99
CA HIS A 76 -14.08 4.32 -3.77
C HIS A 76 -14.44 4.84 -2.37
N ASP A 77 -13.45 5.15 -1.54
CA ASP A 77 -13.66 5.57 -0.15
C ASP A 77 -14.61 6.77 0.00
N LYS A 78 -14.55 7.73 -0.93
CA LYS A 78 -15.42 8.92 -0.96
C LYS A 78 -16.63 8.76 -1.88
N GLY A 79 -16.53 7.95 -2.93
CA GLY A 79 -17.55 7.80 -3.98
C GLY A 79 -18.48 6.61 -3.77
N GLY A 80 -18.14 5.68 -2.86
CA GLY A 80 -18.90 4.46 -2.62
C GLY A 80 -18.67 3.38 -3.68
N LEU A 81 -19.62 2.46 -3.79
CA LEU A 81 -19.57 1.33 -4.73
C LEU A 81 -20.16 1.73 -6.10
N MET A 82 -19.39 1.47 -7.13
CA MET A 82 -19.81 1.54 -8.54
C MET A 82 -19.66 0.15 -9.19
N THR A 83 -20.71 -0.31 -9.87
CA THR A 83 -20.75 -1.63 -10.55
C THR A 83 -21.01 -1.51 -12.05
N SER A 84 -21.24 -0.30 -12.54
CA SER A 84 -21.44 -0.03 -13.95
C SER A 84 -20.13 0.43 -14.60
N LYS A 85 -19.54 -0.43 -15.44
CA LYS A 85 -18.36 -0.09 -16.25
C LYS A 85 -18.58 1.21 -17.03
N LYS A 86 -19.75 1.39 -17.63
CA LYS A 86 -20.12 2.60 -18.38
C LYS A 86 -20.06 3.85 -17.48
N GLU A 87 -20.64 3.79 -16.28
CA GLU A 87 -20.64 4.93 -15.35
C GLU A 87 -19.24 5.25 -14.84
N ILE A 88 -18.40 4.24 -14.58
CA ILE A 88 -17.00 4.44 -14.21
C ILE A 88 -16.24 5.18 -15.33
N ILE A 89 -16.37 4.74 -16.58
CA ILE A 89 -15.74 5.38 -17.74
C ILE A 89 -16.24 6.80 -17.96
N GLU A 90 -17.55 7.03 -17.85
CA GLU A 90 -18.13 8.38 -17.95
C GLU A 90 -17.67 9.28 -16.80
N GLY A 91 -17.54 8.74 -15.58
CA GLY A 91 -16.97 9.45 -14.44
C GLY A 91 -15.51 9.84 -14.67
N THR A 92 -14.70 8.93 -15.19
CA THR A 92 -13.31 9.20 -15.58
C THR A 92 -13.25 10.30 -16.64
N LYS A 93 -14.10 10.24 -17.66
CA LYS A 93 -14.16 11.28 -18.69
C LYS A 93 -14.46 12.67 -18.12
N ARG A 94 -15.43 12.77 -17.22
CA ARG A 94 -15.85 14.07 -16.67
C ARG A 94 -14.85 14.64 -15.67
N ASN A 95 -14.29 13.80 -14.80
CA ASN A 95 -13.60 14.25 -13.60
C ASN A 95 -12.08 14.13 -13.70
N ILE A 96 -11.57 13.24 -14.53
CA ILE A 96 -10.15 12.87 -14.57
C ILE A 96 -9.48 13.36 -15.85
N CYS A 97 -10.07 13.08 -17.01
CA CYS A 97 -9.48 13.35 -18.32
C CYS A 97 -8.93 14.77 -18.44
N GLY A 98 -7.63 14.89 -18.73
CA GLY A 98 -6.92 16.17 -18.88
C GLY A 98 -6.75 16.98 -17.59
N LYS A 99 -7.13 16.41 -16.44
CA LYS A 99 -7.06 17.09 -15.13
C LYS A 99 -6.19 16.36 -14.13
N VAL A 100 -6.29 15.03 -14.07
CA VAL A 100 -5.64 14.21 -13.04
C VAL A 100 -4.75 13.17 -13.71
N THR A 101 -3.54 13.00 -13.18
CA THR A 101 -2.62 11.92 -13.55
C THR A 101 -2.28 11.08 -12.32
N ARG A 102 -1.96 9.81 -12.53
CA ARG A 102 -1.58 8.86 -11.48
C ARG A 102 -0.13 8.45 -11.65
N GLU A 103 0.57 8.33 -10.54
CA GLU A 103 1.92 7.77 -10.42
C GLU A 103 1.92 6.61 -9.41
N LEU A 104 2.48 5.46 -9.80
CA LEU A 104 2.74 4.35 -8.88
C LEU A 104 3.96 4.67 -8.02
N ILE A 105 3.88 4.42 -6.72
CA ILE A 105 5.05 4.54 -5.84
C ILE A 105 5.98 3.35 -6.07
N ASP A 106 7.19 3.63 -6.50
CA ASP A 106 8.20 2.60 -6.76
C ASP A 106 8.42 1.72 -5.54
N GLY A 107 8.54 0.40 -5.79
CA GLY A 107 8.76 -0.60 -4.74
C GLY A 107 7.55 -0.89 -3.85
N SER A 108 6.41 -0.21 -4.04
CA SER A 108 5.22 -0.41 -3.21
C SER A 108 4.32 -1.56 -3.68
N LEU A 109 4.58 -2.10 -4.87
CA LEU A 109 3.72 -3.09 -5.48
C LEU A 109 3.91 -4.46 -4.88
N GLU A 110 2.81 -5.06 -4.45
CA GLU A 110 2.72 -6.45 -4.00
C GLU A 110 1.69 -7.18 -4.87
N VAL A 111 1.99 -8.41 -5.29
CA VAL A 111 1.09 -9.24 -6.09
C VAL A 111 1.02 -10.64 -5.49
N TYR A 112 -0.19 -11.10 -5.23
CA TYR A 112 -0.48 -12.40 -4.63
C TYR A 112 -1.34 -13.22 -5.59
N PRO A 113 -0.83 -14.34 -6.13
CA PRO A 113 -1.63 -15.23 -6.97
C PRO A 113 -2.83 -15.82 -6.22
N ILE A 114 -3.96 -15.93 -6.92
CA ILE A 114 -5.16 -16.64 -6.46
C ILE A 114 -5.39 -17.83 -7.39
N ASN A 115 -5.31 -19.03 -6.84
CA ASN A 115 -5.46 -20.27 -7.62
C ASN A 115 -6.81 -20.31 -8.37
N ASN A 116 -6.78 -20.68 -9.64
CA ASN A 116 -7.93 -20.78 -10.53
C ASN A 116 -8.76 -19.49 -10.69
N TYR A 117 -8.14 -18.32 -10.39
CA TYR A 117 -8.80 -17.03 -10.53
C TYR A 117 -7.92 -15.98 -11.22
N GLY A 118 -6.73 -15.71 -10.65
CA GLY A 118 -5.87 -14.65 -11.12
C GLY A 118 -4.95 -14.13 -10.02
N ALA A 119 -5.06 -12.85 -9.64
CA ALA A 119 -4.19 -12.26 -8.63
C ALA A 119 -4.84 -11.10 -7.87
N VAL A 120 -4.34 -10.85 -6.65
CA VAL A 120 -4.53 -9.60 -5.92
C VAL A 120 -3.28 -8.76 -6.07
N GLN A 121 -3.46 -7.50 -6.42
CA GLN A 121 -2.47 -6.46 -6.45
C GLN A 121 -2.73 -5.48 -5.30
N ILE A 122 -1.70 -5.13 -4.56
CA ILE A 122 -1.73 -4.10 -3.52
C ILE A 122 -0.61 -3.11 -3.82
N GLY A 123 -0.83 -1.83 -3.60
CA GLY A 123 0.21 -0.84 -3.80
C GLY A 123 -0.17 0.53 -3.27
N TYR A 124 0.75 1.46 -3.45
CA TYR A 124 0.53 2.87 -3.18
C TYR A 124 0.71 3.68 -4.44
N HIS A 125 -0.10 4.71 -4.60
CA HIS A 125 -0.04 5.64 -5.71
C HIS A 125 -0.25 7.08 -5.24
N LYS A 126 0.12 8.02 -6.11
CA LYS A 126 -0.18 9.44 -5.97
C LYS A 126 -1.02 9.91 -7.13
N PHE A 127 -1.87 10.89 -6.89
CA PHE A 127 -2.62 11.59 -7.92
C PHE A 127 -2.22 13.06 -7.94
N TYR A 128 -2.03 13.60 -9.13
CA TYR A 128 -1.70 15.00 -9.36
C TYR A 128 -2.86 15.64 -10.13
N ASN A 129 -3.47 16.67 -9.53
CA ASN A 129 -4.55 17.43 -10.16
C ASN A 129 -3.98 18.76 -10.69
N ASN A 130 -4.01 18.98 -11.99
CA ASN A 130 -3.50 20.21 -12.59
C ASN A 130 -4.38 21.45 -12.29
N GLN A 131 -5.59 21.25 -11.78
CA GLN A 131 -6.47 22.32 -11.31
C GLN A 131 -6.12 22.77 -9.89
N GLU A 132 -5.31 21.99 -9.17
CA GLU A 132 -4.87 22.23 -7.79
C GLU A 132 -3.35 22.07 -7.67
N PRO A 133 -2.55 22.85 -8.45
CA PRO A 133 -1.10 22.60 -8.61
C PRO A 133 -0.28 22.79 -7.33
N ASN A 134 -0.84 23.46 -6.31
CA ASN A 134 -0.18 23.70 -5.03
C ASN A 134 -0.61 22.70 -3.94
N THR A 135 -1.52 21.78 -4.25
CA THR A 135 -1.95 20.73 -3.31
C THR A 135 -0.93 19.60 -3.29
N GLU A 136 -0.43 19.27 -2.10
CA GLU A 136 0.48 18.14 -1.95
C GLU A 136 -0.23 16.82 -2.24
N SER A 137 0.36 16.02 -3.13
CA SER A 137 -0.14 14.67 -3.42
C SER A 137 0.34 13.69 -2.36
N ILE A 138 -0.60 13.16 -1.57
CA ILE A 138 -0.32 12.19 -0.51
C ILE A 138 -0.44 10.77 -1.08
N PRO A 139 0.53 9.86 -0.78
CA PRO A 139 0.39 8.46 -1.17
C PRO A 139 -0.86 7.82 -0.58
N SER A 140 -1.65 7.19 -1.41
CA SER A 140 -2.85 6.45 -1.02
C SER A 140 -2.75 4.98 -1.42
N LYS A 141 -3.38 4.11 -0.62
CA LYS A 141 -3.34 2.66 -0.86
C LYS A 141 -4.45 2.27 -1.84
N PHE A 142 -4.13 1.32 -2.70
CA PHE A 142 -5.12 0.66 -3.54
C PHE A 142 -4.99 -0.86 -3.49
N ILE A 143 -6.08 -1.54 -3.79
CA ILE A 143 -6.13 -2.99 -3.97
C ILE A 143 -6.91 -3.26 -5.24
N THR A 144 -6.35 -4.11 -6.11
CA THR A 144 -7.01 -4.56 -7.34
C THR A 144 -7.06 -6.07 -7.39
N MET A 145 -8.21 -6.63 -7.69
CA MET A 145 -8.35 -8.04 -8.04
C MET A 145 -8.38 -8.19 -9.55
N TRP A 146 -7.40 -8.88 -10.06
CA TRP A 146 -7.26 -9.23 -11.47
C TRP A 146 -7.77 -10.64 -11.72
N HIS A 147 -8.71 -10.77 -12.65
CA HIS A 147 -9.15 -12.06 -13.16
C HIS A 147 -8.35 -12.41 -14.41
N ASN A 148 -7.88 -13.65 -14.49
CA ASN A 148 -7.16 -14.16 -15.66
C ASN A 148 -8.03 -15.18 -16.39
N ASP A 149 -8.38 -14.89 -17.63
CA ASP A 149 -9.01 -15.84 -18.52
C ASP A 149 -8.05 -16.19 -19.65
N ASN A 150 -7.30 -17.30 -19.47
CA ASN A 150 -6.34 -17.83 -20.45
C ASN A 150 -5.29 -16.80 -20.92
N GLY A 151 -4.83 -15.93 -20.03
CA GLY A 151 -3.86 -14.89 -20.31
C GLY A 151 -4.46 -13.51 -20.57
N ASP A 152 -5.77 -13.39 -20.68
CA ASP A 152 -6.48 -12.12 -20.77
C ASP A 152 -6.79 -11.61 -19.34
N TRP A 153 -6.03 -10.64 -18.90
CA TRP A 153 -6.17 -10.04 -17.57
C TRP A 153 -7.25 -8.96 -17.55
N LYS A 154 -8.25 -9.12 -16.69
CA LYS A 154 -9.31 -8.13 -16.45
C LYS A 154 -9.30 -7.63 -15.02
N MET A 155 -9.45 -6.34 -14.85
CA MET A 155 -9.64 -5.69 -13.56
C MET A 155 -11.07 -5.95 -13.08
N ALA A 156 -11.24 -6.86 -12.12
CA ALA A 156 -12.55 -7.33 -11.65
C ALA A 156 -13.05 -6.57 -10.42
N LYS A 157 -12.14 -6.22 -9.48
CA LYS A 157 -12.47 -5.40 -8.32
C LYS A 157 -11.37 -4.39 -8.06
N VAL A 158 -11.75 -3.19 -7.66
CA VAL A 158 -10.85 -2.11 -7.26
C VAL A 158 -11.31 -1.54 -5.93
N ILE A 159 -10.37 -1.36 -5.00
CA ILE A 159 -10.57 -0.60 -3.77
C ILE A 159 -9.56 0.54 -3.81
N SER A 160 -10.05 1.77 -3.85
CA SER A 160 -9.25 2.99 -3.91
C SER A 160 -9.48 3.82 -2.64
N LEU A 161 -8.40 4.05 -1.89
CA LEU A 161 -8.41 4.70 -0.58
C LEU A 161 -7.60 6.01 -0.66
N HIS A 162 -8.25 7.17 -0.47
CA HIS A 162 -7.61 8.49 -0.63
C HIS A 162 -7.63 9.34 0.64
#